data_3cfb83f677be9be35ff87cdbb93e7ed7
#
_entry.id   3cfb83f677be9be35ff87cdbb93e7ed7
#
_cell.length_a   1.000
_cell.length_b   1.000
_cell.length_c   1.000
_cell.angle_alpha   90.00
_cell.angle_beta   90.00
_cell.angle_gamma   90.00
#
_symmetry.space_group_name_H-M   'P 1'
#
loop_
_entity.id
_entity.type
_entity.pdbx_description
1 polymer ?
#
loop_
_entity_poly.entity_id
_entity_poly.type
_entity_poly.pdbx_seq_one_letter_code
_entity_poly.pdbx_strand_id
1 'polypeptide(L)'
;GIVDAQDCPSGGLEENGWANPCGLEKARPTVDEWQNQFDQEILDAARQTRVPSQLMKLIFAQESQFWPGAAMDAKIQEFGLGRLTELGADTVLLWNYAFYSQFCPLVLAESTCEYGYSYLDDEDQAMLRGALTLSVNADCSTCPSGIDLSGIDFSIRLFAQTLLANCEQTGYLVN
;
A
#
# COMPACT_ATOMS: atom_id res chain seq x y z
N GLY A 1 11.40 14.31 -6.78
CA GLY A 1 12.09 15.16 -7.75
C GLY A 1 12.12 16.59 -7.28
N ILE A 2 13.19 17.32 -7.57
CA ILE A 2 13.29 18.74 -7.23
C ILE A 2 12.51 19.50 -8.30
N VAL A 3 11.44 20.18 -7.90
CA VAL A 3 10.70 21.09 -8.79
C VAL A 3 11.41 22.44 -8.79
N ASP A 4 11.72 22.96 -9.97
CA ASP A 4 12.26 24.30 -10.10
C ASP A 4 11.13 25.33 -9.95
N ALA A 5 11.13 26.03 -8.82
CA ALA A 5 10.18 27.07 -8.47
C ALA A 5 10.86 28.40 -8.11
N GLN A 6 12.05 28.67 -8.66
CA GLN A 6 12.84 29.87 -8.37
C GLN A 6 12.15 31.15 -8.78
N ASP A 7 11.26 31.10 -9.78
CA ASP A 7 10.43 32.22 -10.22
C ASP A 7 9.17 32.44 -9.36
N CYS A 8 8.91 31.55 -8.40
CA CYS A 8 7.82 31.72 -7.42
C CYS A 8 8.24 32.57 -6.22
N PRO A 9 7.31 33.32 -5.58
CA PRO A 9 7.56 33.94 -4.29
C PRO A 9 8.08 32.91 -3.27
N SER A 10 9.12 33.26 -2.51
CA SER A 10 9.77 32.39 -1.53
C SER A 10 10.19 31.01 -2.07
N GLY A 11 10.54 30.93 -3.38
CA GLY A 11 10.89 29.65 -4.01
C GLY A 11 9.74 28.64 -4.04
N GLY A 12 8.50 29.11 -4.04
CA GLY A 12 7.30 28.26 -4.09
C GLY A 12 6.87 27.68 -2.74
N LEU A 13 7.42 28.15 -1.61
CA LEU A 13 7.10 27.64 -0.28
C LEU A 13 6.47 28.70 0.64
N GLU A 14 5.65 28.26 1.58
CA GLU A 14 5.16 28.99 2.73
C GLU A 14 6.23 28.96 3.87
N GLU A 15 6.07 29.79 4.91
CA GLU A 15 6.96 29.84 6.07
C GLU A 15 7.06 28.47 6.81
N ASN A 16 6.01 27.68 6.78
CA ASN A 16 5.95 26.34 7.39
C ASN A 16 6.56 25.22 6.50
N GLY A 17 7.13 25.57 5.34
CA GLY A 17 7.74 24.65 4.39
C GLY A 17 6.76 23.96 3.42
N TRP A 18 5.46 24.27 3.48
CA TRP A 18 4.49 23.75 2.53
C TRP A 18 4.56 24.53 1.23
N ALA A 19 4.13 23.92 0.13
CA ALA A 19 4.09 24.60 -1.15
C ALA A 19 3.00 25.68 -1.14
N ASN A 20 3.36 26.91 -1.54
CA ASN A 20 2.39 27.97 -1.82
C ASN A 20 1.66 27.73 -3.16
N PRO A 21 0.61 28.51 -3.52
CA PRO A 21 -0.14 28.28 -4.75
C PRO A 21 0.73 28.23 -6.02
N CYS A 22 1.79 29.06 -6.10
CA CYS A 22 2.72 29.05 -7.23
C CYS A 22 3.57 27.76 -7.24
N GLY A 23 4.07 27.33 -6.09
CA GLY A 23 4.82 26.08 -5.95
C GLY A 23 3.97 24.85 -6.28
N LEU A 24 2.70 24.83 -5.88
CA LEU A 24 1.75 23.78 -6.23
C LEU A 24 1.51 23.71 -7.74
N GLU A 25 1.34 24.85 -8.41
CA GLU A 25 1.17 24.89 -9.86
C GLU A 25 2.40 24.39 -10.60
N LYS A 26 3.60 24.78 -10.14
CA LYS A 26 4.88 24.27 -10.69
C LYS A 26 5.09 22.78 -10.46
N ALA A 27 4.65 22.26 -9.31
CA ALA A 27 4.79 20.86 -8.97
C ALA A 27 3.79 19.94 -9.70
N ARG A 28 2.66 20.47 -10.15
CA ARG A 28 1.55 19.69 -10.73
C ARG A 28 1.99 18.67 -11.79
N PRO A 29 2.79 19.00 -12.83
CA PRO A 29 3.17 18.01 -13.83
C PRO A 29 3.95 16.82 -13.23
N THR A 30 4.86 17.09 -12.28
CA THR A 30 5.65 16.05 -11.61
C THR A 30 4.76 15.19 -10.69
N VAL A 31 3.80 15.81 -10.00
CA VAL A 31 2.83 15.09 -9.15
C VAL A 31 1.91 14.23 -10.02
N ASP A 32 1.40 14.76 -11.13
CA ASP A 32 0.56 14.01 -12.06
C ASP A 32 1.32 12.80 -12.65
N GLU A 33 2.58 12.99 -13.06
CA GLU A 33 3.43 11.89 -13.55
C GLU A 33 3.63 10.83 -12.45
N TRP A 34 3.97 11.25 -11.22
CA TRP A 34 4.13 10.36 -10.08
C TRP A 34 2.86 9.54 -9.78
N GLN A 35 1.70 10.18 -9.75
CA GLN A 35 0.43 9.52 -9.45
C GLN A 35 -0.03 8.58 -10.57
N ASN A 36 0.31 8.90 -11.82
CA ASN A 36 -0.13 8.12 -12.97
C ASN A 36 0.80 6.95 -13.30
N GLN A 37 2.02 6.92 -12.74
CA GLN A 37 2.94 5.81 -12.99
C GLN A 37 2.42 4.45 -12.50
N PHE A 38 1.45 4.44 -11.59
CA PHE A 38 0.85 3.21 -11.04
C PHE A 38 -0.46 2.79 -11.74
N ASP A 39 -0.88 3.51 -12.76
CA ASP A 39 -2.20 3.30 -13.39
C ASP A 39 -2.34 1.91 -14.01
N GLN A 40 -1.28 1.37 -14.60
CA GLN A 40 -1.32 0.04 -15.22
C GLN A 40 -1.51 -1.04 -14.17
N GLU A 41 -0.74 -1.01 -13.09
CA GLU A 41 -0.82 -1.97 -11.99
C GLU A 41 -2.18 -1.90 -11.27
N ILE A 42 -2.73 -0.69 -11.10
CA ILE A 42 -4.06 -0.48 -10.53
C ILE A 42 -5.14 -1.07 -11.45
N LEU A 43 -5.05 -0.87 -12.76
CA LEU A 43 -5.99 -1.44 -13.73
C LEU A 43 -5.90 -2.97 -13.77
N ASP A 44 -4.71 -3.53 -13.69
CA ASP A 44 -4.50 -4.98 -13.69
C ASP A 44 -5.04 -5.62 -12.40
N ALA A 45 -4.81 -5.00 -11.24
CA ALA A 45 -5.42 -5.43 -9.98
C ALA A 45 -6.96 -5.34 -10.03
N ALA A 46 -7.51 -4.24 -10.60
CA ALA A 46 -8.95 -4.08 -10.77
C ALA A 46 -9.58 -5.17 -11.63
N ARG A 47 -8.92 -5.56 -12.73
CA ARG A 47 -9.39 -6.66 -13.61
C ARG A 47 -9.38 -8.00 -12.90
N GLN A 48 -8.38 -8.28 -12.08
CA GLN A 48 -8.23 -9.54 -11.35
C GLN A 48 -9.22 -9.67 -10.19
N THR A 49 -9.46 -8.57 -9.48
CA THR A 49 -10.23 -8.57 -8.22
C THR A 49 -11.65 -8.03 -8.37
N ARG A 50 -11.93 -7.32 -9.47
CA ARG A 50 -13.18 -6.55 -9.68
C ARG A 50 -13.36 -5.37 -8.72
N VAL A 51 -12.35 -5.03 -7.94
CA VAL A 51 -12.34 -3.79 -7.16
C VAL A 51 -12.19 -2.62 -8.14
N PRO A 52 -13.04 -1.59 -8.09
CA PRO A 52 -12.96 -0.46 -9.01
C PRO A 52 -11.61 0.26 -8.93
N SER A 53 -10.94 0.45 -10.08
CA SER A 53 -9.63 1.13 -10.14
C SER A 53 -9.67 2.54 -9.57
N GLN A 54 -10.77 3.28 -9.82
CA GLN A 54 -10.98 4.62 -9.28
C GLN A 54 -11.04 4.65 -7.76
N LEU A 55 -11.65 3.62 -7.15
CA LEU A 55 -11.69 3.49 -5.68
C LEU A 55 -10.28 3.30 -5.13
N MET A 56 -9.50 2.38 -5.70
CA MET A 56 -8.10 2.17 -5.26
C MET A 56 -7.26 3.44 -5.42
N LYS A 57 -7.35 4.10 -6.59
CA LYS A 57 -6.61 5.32 -6.86
C LYS A 57 -6.97 6.45 -5.90
N LEU A 58 -8.27 6.60 -5.57
CA LEU A 58 -8.75 7.58 -4.60
C LEU A 58 -8.21 7.31 -3.19
N ILE A 59 -8.21 6.04 -2.75
CA ILE A 59 -7.69 5.66 -1.44
C ILE A 59 -6.17 5.90 -1.39
N PHE A 60 -5.41 5.52 -2.42
CA PHE A 60 -3.97 5.79 -2.47
C PHE A 60 -3.65 7.29 -2.41
N ALA A 61 -4.47 8.13 -3.07
CA ALA A 61 -4.32 9.57 -2.98
C ALA A 61 -4.59 10.10 -1.57
N GLN A 62 -5.59 9.55 -0.88
CA GLN A 62 -6.02 9.98 0.46
C GLN A 62 -5.07 9.49 1.55
N GLU A 63 -4.70 8.20 1.51
CA GLU A 63 -3.98 7.54 2.60
C GLU A 63 -2.47 7.79 2.53
N SER A 64 -1.88 7.71 1.35
CA SER A 64 -0.43 7.76 1.18
C SER A 64 0.09 8.87 0.28
N GLN A 65 -0.81 9.59 -0.41
CA GLN A 65 -0.44 10.49 -1.51
C GLN A 65 0.44 9.78 -2.56
N PHE A 66 0.16 8.49 -2.79
CA PHE A 66 0.95 7.58 -3.64
C PHE A 66 2.39 7.35 -3.15
N TRP A 67 2.68 7.56 -1.86
CA TRP A 67 3.96 7.18 -1.28
C TRP A 67 3.94 5.68 -0.93
N PRO A 68 4.83 4.85 -1.54
CA PRO A 68 4.77 3.39 -1.38
C PRO A 68 5.58 2.85 -0.19
N GLY A 69 6.30 3.71 0.53
CA GLY A 69 7.08 3.34 1.71
C GLY A 69 6.26 3.34 3.01
N ALA A 70 6.96 3.35 4.14
CA ALA A 70 6.35 3.50 5.45
C ALA A 70 5.69 4.87 5.63
N ALA A 71 4.77 4.98 6.59
CA ALA A 71 4.21 6.26 7.00
C ALA A 71 5.32 7.20 7.51
N MET A 72 5.17 8.51 7.25
CA MET A 72 6.19 9.51 7.64
C MET A 72 6.37 9.63 9.16
N ASP A 73 5.33 9.33 9.95
CA ASP A 73 5.44 9.22 11.41
C ASP A 73 5.88 7.80 11.77
N ALA A 74 7.12 7.65 12.28
CA ALA A 74 7.69 6.37 12.69
C ALA A 74 6.93 5.64 13.81
N LYS A 75 5.97 6.30 14.47
CA LYS A 75 5.07 5.68 15.45
C LYS A 75 3.89 4.96 14.80
N ILE A 76 3.63 5.24 13.53
CA ILE A 76 2.55 4.66 12.74
C ILE A 76 3.14 3.52 11.92
N GLN A 77 2.75 2.28 12.24
CA GLN A 77 3.19 1.09 11.51
C GLN A 77 2.23 0.82 10.35
N GLU A 78 2.36 1.63 9.31
CA GLU A 78 1.57 1.56 8.09
C GLU A 78 2.49 1.60 6.87
N PHE A 79 2.29 0.69 5.92
CA PHE A 79 3.21 0.46 4.82
C PHE A 79 2.50 0.41 3.46
N GLY A 80 3.24 0.81 2.43
CA GLY A 80 2.77 0.74 1.05
C GLY A 80 1.73 1.78 0.67
N LEU A 81 1.27 1.72 -0.58
CA LEU A 81 0.30 2.68 -1.14
C LEU A 81 -1.03 2.69 -0.40
N GLY A 82 -1.51 1.54 0.05
CA GLY A 82 -2.78 1.37 0.77
C GLY A 82 -2.67 1.43 2.29
N ARG A 83 -1.51 1.83 2.84
CA ARG A 83 -1.27 1.94 4.28
C ARG A 83 -1.68 0.66 5.03
N LEU A 84 -1.09 -0.48 4.62
CA LEU A 84 -1.31 -1.76 5.28
C LEU A 84 -0.87 -1.68 6.74
N THR A 85 -1.80 -1.96 7.64
CA THR A 85 -1.59 -2.12 9.08
C THR A 85 -1.51 -3.61 9.44
N GLU A 86 -1.11 -3.93 10.67
CA GLU A 86 -1.22 -5.31 11.21
C GLU A 86 -2.67 -5.84 11.13
N LEU A 87 -3.64 -5.01 11.49
CA LEU A 87 -5.06 -5.37 11.40
C LEU A 87 -5.51 -5.61 9.94
N GLY A 88 -5.02 -4.82 9.00
CA GLY A 88 -5.26 -5.03 7.57
C GLY A 88 -4.65 -6.34 7.07
N ALA A 89 -3.46 -6.69 7.55
CA ALA A 89 -2.81 -7.97 7.27
C ALA A 89 -3.62 -9.15 7.85
N ASP A 90 -4.06 -9.07 9.11
CA ASP A 90 -4.94 -10.06 9.72
C ASP A 90 -6.24 -10.22 8.93
N THR A 91 -6.83 -9.10 8.50
CA THR A 91 -8.08 -9.13 7.74
C THR A 91 -7.94 -9.89 6.43
N VAL A 92 -6.90 -9.61 5.63
CA VAL A 92 -6.72 -10.32 4.35
C VAL A 92 -6.37 -11.79 4.56
N LEU A 93 -5.58 -12.12 5.57
CA LEU A 93 -5.19 -13.51 5.87
C LEU A 93 -6.37 -14.34 6.39
N LEU A 94 -7.26 -13.73 7.17
CA LEU A 94 -8.40 -14.41 7.80
C LEU A 94 -9.60 -14.53 6.84
N TRP A 95 -9.94 -13.45 6.12
CA TRP A 95 -11.18 -13.36 5.34
C TRP A 95 -10.99 -13.61 3.84
N ASN A 96 -9.74 -13.79 3.37
CA ASN A 96 -9.46 -14.15 1.99
C ASN A 96 -8.66 -15.45 1.93
N TYR A 97 -9.36 -16.58 2.06
CA TYR A 97 -8.72 -17.89 2.06
C TYR A 97 -7.94 -18.17 0.77
N ALA A 98 -8.40 -17.71 -0.38
CA ALA A 98 -7.70 -17.89 -1.65
C ALA A 98 -6.34 -17.16 -1.66
N PHE A 99 -6.26 -15.98 -1.05
CA PHE A 99 -5.01 -15.27 -0.85
C PHE A 99 -4.13 -15.99 0.20
N TYR A 100 -4.69 -16.32 1.36
CA TYR A 100 -3.97 -17.02 2.42
C TYR A 100 -3.31 -18.30 1.92
N SER A 101 -4.04 -19.17 1.22
CA SER A 101 -3.55 -20.46 0.73
C SER A 101 -2.38 -20.35 -0.26
N GLN A 102 -2.26 -19.22 -0.95
CA GLN A 102 -1.15 -18.93 -1.86
C GLN A 102 0.03 -18.27 -1.15
N PHE A 103 -0.25 -17.43 -0.16
CA PHE A 103 0.78 -16.64 0.51
C PHE A 103 1.46 -17.41 1.66
N CYS A 104 0.69 -18.13 2.48
CA CYS A 104 1.20 -18.80 3.66
C CYS A 104 2.37 -19.76 3.34
N PRO A 105 2.34 -20.61 2.28
CA PRO A 105 3.45 -21.51 1.95
C PRO A 105 4.73 -20.81 1.48
N LEU A 106 4.67 -19.51 1.20
CA LEU A 106 5.87 -18.71 0.88
C LEU A 106 6.66 -18.31 2.14
N VAL A 107 6.02 -18.39 3.31
CA VAL A 107 6.56 -17.92 4.59
C VAL A 107 6.74 -19.07 5.58
N LEU A 108 5.76 -19.97 5.66
CA LEU A 108 5.71 -21.10 6.60
C LEU A 108 5.75 -22.43 5.85
N ALA A 109 5.94 -23.52 6.60
CA ALA A 109 5.84 -24.85 6.03
C ALA A 109 4.40 -25.12 5.51
N GLU A 110 4.26 -25.82 4.38
CA GLU A 110 2.97 -26.12 3.75
C GLU A 110 2.01 -26.83 4.72
N SER A 111 2.54 -27.77 5.52
CA SER A 111 1.77 -28.49 6.55
C SER A 111 1.22 -27.58 7.66
N THR A 112 1.88 -26.48 7.97
CA THR A 112 1.41 -25.47 8.92
C THR A 112 0.24 -24.68 8.34
N CYS A 113 0.25 -24.44 7.04
CA CYS A 113 -0.76 -23.64 6.33
C CYS A 113 -2.10 -24.37 6.07
N GLU A 114 -2.16 -25.69 6.31
CA GLU A 114 -3.25 -26.57 5.86
C GLU A 114 -4.63 -26.18 6.42
N TYR A 115 -4.68 -25.73 7.68
CA TYR A 115 -5.94 -25.53 8.42
C TYR A 115 -6.47 -24.10 8.38
N GLY A 116 -5.72 -23.14 7.82
CA GLY A 116 -6.12 -21.74 7.72
C GLY A 116 -5.58 -20.84 8.84
N TYR A 117 -5.62 -19.54 8.61
CA TYR A 117 -4.98 -18.51 9.45
C TYR A 117 -5.41 -18.55 10.92
N SER A 118 -6.68 -18.75 11.22
CA SER A 118 -7.21 -18.78 12.59
C SER A 118 -6.74 -19.99 13.42
N TYR A 119 -6.15 -20.99 12.80
CA TYR A 119 -5.62 -22.17 13.48
C TYR A 119 -4.11 -22.11 13.73
N LEU A 120 -3.44 -21.07 13.22
CA LEU A 120 -2.03 -20.81 13.48
C LEU A 120 -1.86 -20.30 14.91
N ASP A 121 -0.71 -20.60 15.51
CA ASP A 121 -0.32 -19.96 16.77
C ASP A 121 0.08 -18.49 16.57
N ASP A 122 0.26 -17.77 17.67
CA ASP A 122 0.54 -16.32 17.67
C ASP A 122 1.88 -16.00 16.97
N GLU A 123 2.87 -16.89 17.03
CA GLU A 123 4.18 -16.70 16.40
C GLU A 123 4.09 -16.83 14.87
N ASP A 124 3.41 -17.87 14.38
CA ASP A 124 3.18 -18.10 12.96
C ASP A 124 2.30 -16.97 12.36
N GLN A 125 1.26 -16.52 13.08
CA GLN A 125 0.46 -15.36 12.66
C GLN A 125 1.30 -14.08 12.58
N ALA A 126 2.17 -13.83 13.57
CA ALA A 126 3.06 -12.67 13.57
C ALA A 126 4.08 -12.73 12.42
N MET A 127 4.60 -13.92 12.09
CA MET A 127 5.50 -14.10 10.94
C MET A 127 4.81 -13.78 9.62
N LEU A 128 3.56 -14.22 9.41
CA LEU A 128 2.80 -13.91 8.20
C LEU A 128 2.50 -12.42 8.10
N ARG A 129 2.07 -11.76 9.20
CA ARG A 129 1.85 -10.30 9.22
C ARG A 129 3.13 -9.54 8.87
N GLY A 130 4.24 -9.91 9.52
CA GLY A 130 5.53 -9.29 9.26
C GLY A 130 6.00 -9.44 7.82
N ALA A 131 5.83 -10.63 7.24
CA ALA A 131 6.16 -10.89 5.85
C ALA A 131 5.31 -10.04 4.89
N LEU A 132 3.99 -9.87 5.16
CA LEU A 132 3.13 -9.00 4.36
C LEU A 132 3.55 -7.54 4.44
N THR A 133 3.79 -7.02 5.63
CA THR A 133 4.18 -5.61 5.82
C THR A 133 5.52 -5.32 5.16
N LEU A 134 6.49 -6.22 5.26
CA LEU A 134 7.77 -6.10 4.57
C LEU A 134 7.62 -6.13 3.04
N SER A 135 6.71 -6.98 2.53
CA SER A 135 6.51 -7.13 1.07
C SER A 135 5.88 -5.91 0.41
N VAL A 136 5.18 -5.05 1.16
CA VAL A 136 4.54 -3.83 0.62
C VAL A 136 5.32 -2.56 0.94
N ASN A 137 6.32 -2.63 1.82
CA ASN A 137 7.16 -1.48 2.14
C ASN A 137 8.23 -1.29 1.07
N ALA A 138 8.12 -0.21 0.32
CA ALA A 138 9.06 0.14 -0.74
C ALA A 138 10.28 0.95 -0.25
N ASP A 139 10.42 1.22 1.05
CA ASP A 139 11.58 1.96 1.56
C ASP A 139 12.89 1.22 1.26
N CYS A 140 13.84 1.93 0.65
CA CYS A 140 15.12 1.39 0.25
C CYS A 140 16.24 2.40 0.52
N SER A 141 16.92 2.24 1.65
CA SER A 141 18.01 3.16 2.06
C SER A 141 19.21 3.18 1.11
N THR A 142 19.38 2.15 0.29
CA THR A 142 20.48 2.02 -0.68
C THR A 142 20.08 2.43 -2.11
N CYS A 143 18.80 2.66 -2.36
CA CYS A 143 18.30 3.09 -3.66
C CYS A 143 18.47 4.62 -3.83
N PRO A 144 18.82 5.11 -5.05
CA PRO A 144 19.01 6.54 -5.28
C PRO A 144 17.78 7.42 -4.98
N SER A 145 16.58 6.87 -5.18
CA SER A 145 15.29 7.53 -4.88
C SER A 145 14.80 7.34 -3.46
N GLY A 146 15.50 6.53 -2.64
CA GLY A 146 15.04 6.14 -1.31
C GLY A 146 13.94 5.07 -1.31
N ILE A 147 13.50 4.62 -2.48
CA ILE A 147 12.44 3.62 -2.66
C ILE A 147 12.81 2.59 -3.73
N ASP A 148 12.29 1.37 -3.60
CA ASP A 148 12.31 0.29 -4.58
C ASP A 148 10.88 -0.03 -5.04
N LEU A 149 10.59 0.19 -6.30
CA LEU A 149 9.27 -0.05 -6.88
C LEU A 149 9.12 -1.46 -7.48
N SER A 150 10.11 -2.34 -7.35
CA SER A 150 10.07 -3.69 -7.94
C SER A 150 8.92 -4.57 -7.43
N GLY A 151 8.43 -4.31 -6.19
CA GLY A 151 7.30 -5.02 -5.56
C GLY A 151 5.96 -4.27 -5.65
N ILE A 152 5.87 -3.17 -6.39
CA ILE A 152 4.69 -2.30 -6.36
C ILE A 152 3.42 -2.98 -6.87
N ASP A 153 3.53 -3.85 -7.85
CA ASP A 153 2.43 -4.63 -8.41
C ASP A 153 1.83 -5.57 -7.35
N PHE A 154 2.68 -6.20 -6.52
CA PHE A 154 2.22 -7.02 -5.39
C PHE A 154 1.53 -6.16 -4.33
N SER A 155 2.10 -5.00 -3.96
CA SER A 155 1.52 -4.07 -2.99
C SER A 155 0.10 -3.63 -3.41
N ILE A 156 -0.09 -3.27 -4.68
CA ILE A 156 -1.40 -2.86 -5.22
C ILE A 156 -2.38 -4.03 -5.24
N ARG A 157 -1.95 -5.22 -5.66
CA ARG A 157 -2.81 -6.42 -5.64
C ARG A 157 -3.20 -6.81 -4.22
N LEU A 158 -2.26 -6.79 -3.28
CA LEU A 158 -2.55 -7.08 -1.87
C LEU A 158 -3.59 -6.11 -1.30
N PHE A 159 -3.46 -4.82 -1.59
CA PHE A 159 -4.46 -3.84 -1.17
C PHE A 159 -5.86 -4.17 -1.73
N ALA A 160 -5.96 -4.51 -3.01
CA ALA A 160 -7.23 -4.94 -3.60
C ALA A 160 -7.79 -6.21 -2.94
N GLN A 161 -6.94 -7.19 -2.59
CA GLN A 161 -7.34 -8.38 -1.84
C GLN A 161 -7.81 -8.05 -0.41
N THR A 162 -7.18 -7.06 0.24
CA THR A 162 -7.62 -6.57 1.56
C THR A 162 -9.00 -5.93 1.48
N LEU A 163 -9.30 -5.15 0.43
CA LEU A 163 -10.64 -4.61 0.22
C LEU A 163 -11.70 -5.71 0.02
N LEU A 164 -11.38 -6.77 -0.72
CA LEU A 164 -12.27 -7.93 -0.85
C LEU A 164 -12.49 -8.63 0.50
N ALA A 165 -11.44 -8.85 1.27
CA ALA A 165 -11.51 -9.45 2.60
C ALA A 165 -12.41 -8.62 3.55
N ASN A 166 -12.32 -7.28 3.50
CA ASN A 166 -13.22 -6.39 4.24
C ASN A 166 -14.69 -6.56 3.81
N CYS A 167 -14.95 -6.75 2.52
CA CYS A 167 -16.30 -7.03 2.03
C CYS A 167 -16.83 -8.38 2.56
N GLU A 168 -16.02 -9.43 2.55
CA GLU A 168 -16.39 -10.76 3.08
C GLU A 168 -16.66 -10.68 4.59
N GLN A 169 -15.78 -10.02 5.35
CA GLN A 169 -15.97 -9.79 6.79
C GLN A 169 -17.28 -9.05 7.06
N THR A 170 -17.54 -7.97 6.33
CA THR A 170 -18.78 -7.19 6.50
C THR A 170 -20.00 -8.02 6.15
N GLY A 171 -19.96 -8.79 5.05
CA GLY A 171 -21.03 -9.69 4.66
C GLY A 171 -21.35 -10.75 5.72
N TYR A 172 -20.34 -11.26 6.41
CA TYR A 172 -20.49 -12.21 7.50
C TYR A 172 -21.16 -11.58 8.74
N LEU A 173 -20.82 -10.33 9.07
CA LEU A 173 -21.33 -9.65 10.28
C LEU A 173 -22.78 -9.16 10.14
N VAL A 174 -23.31 -8.98 8.91
CA VAL A 174 -24.66 -8.44 8.67
C VAL A 174 -25.69 -9.51 8.27
N ASN A 175 -25.29 -10.79 8.13
CA ASN A 175 -26.16 -11.94 7.88
C ASN A 175 -26.34 -12.78 9.14
#